data_34a66517f2b80a639bb901d6d0a4db1f
#
_entry.id   34a66517f2b80a639bb901d6d0a4db1f
#
_cell.length_a   1.000
_cell.length_b   1.000
_cell.length_c   1.000
_cell.angle_alpha   90.00
_cell.angle_beta   90.00
_cell.angle_gamma   90.00
#
_symmetry.space_group_name_H-M   'P 1'
#
loop_
_entity.id
_entity.type
_entity.pdbx_description
1 polymer ?
#
loop_
_entity_poly.entity_id
_entity_poly.type
_entity_poly.pdbx_seq_one_letter_code
_entity_poly.pdbx_strand_id
1 'polypeptide(L)'
;MPETQEERSPPGILAEIVRTKREELAALAPHVHGLEAAAASAGAARGFADALARPGTVSLIAECKRRSPGAGPIRPGLDPAGLTSGYEHAGASALSVLTDATYFGGSLDDLSAVRAATSIPVLRKDFTLDRLHLLEARAAGADAVLLIVRILDDVALERLHRDAIALGLDVLVEVHDATELERALRIDARVIGINNRDLSNFTTDLATTEQLLASVPPDVIIVSESGIRSRADVRRLGEAGVEAILVGESILVADEPSKAAAELVGVPCTPRARPD
;
A
#
# COMPACT_ATOMS: atom_id res chain seq x y z
N MET A 1 28.92 -12.90 -25.06
CA MET A 1 29.05 -12.64 -23.62
C MET A 1 27.76 -12.00 -23.18
N PRO A 2 26.88 -12.64 -22.41
CA PRO A 2 25.71 -11.96 -21.87
C PRO A 2 26.21 -10.96 -20.82
N GLU A 3 25.79 -9.70 -20.96
CA GLU A 3 26.00 -8.66 -19.96
C GLU A 3 25.39 -9.11 -18.64
N THR A 4 26.23 -9.19 -17.61
CA THR A 4 25.79 -9.39 -16.25
C THR A 4 24.83 -8.25 -15.88
N GLN A 5 23.59 -8.61 -15.52
CA GLN A 5 22.62 -7.68 -14.94
C GLN A 5 23.25 -7.10 -13.67
N GLU A 6 23.84 -5.91 -13.78
CA GLU A 6 24.07 -5.08 -12.60
C GLU A 6 22.70 -4.91 -11.92
N GLU A 7 22.59 -5.42 -10.70
CA GLU A 7 21.45 -5.15 -9.82
C GLU A 7 21.21 -3.64 -9.85
N ARG A 8 20.11 -3.20 -10.47
CA ARG A 8 19.69 -1.79 -10.46
C ARG A 8 19.32 -1.45 -9.02
N SER A 9 20.31 -1.02 -8.26
CA SER A 9 20.07 -0.50 -6.91
C SER A 9 19.20 0.74 -7.04
N PRO A 10 18.04 0.79 -6.34
CA PRO A 10 17.20 1.97 -6.35
C PRO A 10 17.97 3.17 -5.81
N PRO A 11 17.76 4.39 -6.32
CA PRO A 11 18.53 5.57 -5.90
C PRO A 11 18.19 6.04 -4.49
N GLY A 12 19.19 6.60 -3.78
CA GLY A 12 19.01 7.35 -2.54
C GLY A 12 18.48 6.53 -1.36
N ILE A 13 17.51 7.10 -0.66
CA ILE A 13 16.92 6.54 0.57
C ILE A 13 16.30 5.14 0.37
N LEU A 14 15.78 4.83 -0.83
CA LEU A 14 15.18 3.55 -1.12
C LEU A 14 16.23 2.41 -1.11
N ALA A 15 17.46 2.68 -1.58
CA ALA A 15 18.56 1.72 -1.51
C ALA A 15 18.95 1.42 -0.05
N GLU A 16 18.96 2.44 0.80
CA GLU A 16 19.25 2.26 2.23
C GLU A 16 18.16 1.43 2.91
N ILE A 17 16.89 1.70 2.61
CA ILE A 17 15.76 0.93 3.14
C ILE A 17 15.87 -0.54 2.73
N VAL A 18 16.11 -0.81 1.43
CA VAL A 18 16.27 -2.19 0.93
C VAL A 18 17.41 -2.92 1.64
N ARG A 19 18.55 -2.25 1.86
CA ARG A 19 19.67 -2.83 2.61
C ARG A 19 19.26 -3.19 4.04
N THR A 20 18.60 -2.28 4.76
CA THR A 20 18.10 -2.53 6.12
C THR A 20 17.11 -3.71 6.15
N LYS A 21 16.19 -3.78 5.19
CA LYS A 21 15.24 -4.90 5.09
C LYS A 21 15.91 -6.24 4.83
N ARG A 22 17.01 -6.27 4.06
CA ARG A 22 17.81 -7.51 3.88
C ARG A 22 18.49 -7.95 5.18
N GLU A 23 18.92 -6.99 6.02
CA GLU A 23 19.46 -7.28 7.35
C GLU A 23 18.38 -7.85 8.29
N GLU A 24 17.17 -7.27 8.27
CA GLU A 24 16.00 -7.77 9.02
C GLU A 24 15.63 -9.20 8.59
N LEU A 25 15.65 -9.52 7.29
CA LEU A 25 15.41 -10.87 6.78
C LEU A 25 16.39 -11.89 7.32
N ALA A 26 17.65 -11.53 7.45
CA ALA A 26 18.66 -12.43 8.02
C ALA A 26 18.33 -12.80 9.49
N ALA A 27 17.74 -11.86 10.24
CA ALA A 27 17.26 -12.11 11.60
C ALA A 27 15.99 -12.95 11.65
N LEU A 28 15.11 -12.86 10.64
CA LEU A 28 13.87 -13.65 10.54
C LEU A 28 14.10 -15.11 10.12
N ALA A 29 15.13 -15.39 9.33
CA ALA A 29 15.38 -16.72 8.74
C ALA A 29 15.38 -17.87 9.74
N PRO A 30 15.98 -17.77 10.96
CA PRO A 30 15.92 -18.83 11.96
C PRO A 30 14.52 -19.14 12.49
N HIS A 31 13.54 -18.22 12.31
CA HIS A 31 12.19 -18.30 12.86
C HIS A 31 11.15 -18.77 11.83
N VAL A 32 11.55 -19.20 10.64
CA VAL A 32 10.67 -19.56 9.51
C VAL A 32 9.55 -20.52 9.90
N HIS A 33 9.85 -21.62 10.61
CA HIS A 33 8.81 -22.60 11.02
C HIS A 33 7.80 -22.01 12.01
N GLY A 34 8.24 -21.12 12.90
CA GLY A 34 7.32 -20.39 13.81
C GLY A 34 6.40 -19.46 13.05
N LEU A 35 6.94 -18.74 12.07
CA LEU A 35 6.16 -17.83 11.19
C LEU A 35 5.18 -18.62 10.32
N GLU A 36 5.56 -19.76 9.77
CA GLU A 36 4.66 -20.63 8.98
C GLU A 36 3.49 -21.13 9.82
N ALA A 37 3.77 -21.60 11.04
CA ALA A 37 2.72 -22.06 11.96
C ALA A 37 1.78 -20.92 12.38
N ALA A 38 2.33 -19.74 12.70
CA ALA A 38 1.55 -18.55 13.06
C ALA A 38 0.69 -18.05 11.89
N ALA A 39 1.26 -17.98 10.69
CA ALA A 39 0.54 -17.59 9.48
C ALA A 39 -0.60 -18.58 9.14
N ALA A 40 -0.37 -19.88 9.31
CA ALA A 40 -1.38 -20.92 9.08
C ALA A 40 -2.53 -20.87 10.11
N SER A 41 -2.26 -20.43 11.34
CA SER A 41 -3.26 -20.30 12.40
C SER A 41 -3.99 -18.94 12.39
N ALA A 42 -3.54 -17.99 11.57
CA ALA A 42 -4.19 -16.69 11.44
C ALA A 42 -5.62 -16.83 10.89
N GLY A 43 -6.56 -16.06 11.43
CA GLY A 43 -7.95 -16.03 10.96
C GLY A 43 -8.07 -15.65 9.47
N ALA A 44 -9.22 -15.86 8.85
CA ALA A 44 -9.44 -15.49 7.44
C ALA A 44 -9.11 -14.00 7.19
N ALA A 45 -8.45 -13.71 6.07
CA ALA A 45 -8.24 -12.33 5.63
C ALA A 45 -9.57 -11.69 5.24
N ARG A 46 -9.70 -10.39 5.49
CA ARG A 46 -10.80 -9.56 5.02
C ARG A 46 -10.46 -9.12 3.59
N GLY A 47 -11.36 -9.26 2.63
CA GLY A 47 -11.10 -8.97 1.23
C GLY A 47 -10.74 -7.49 1.01
N PHE A 48 -9.44 -7.19 0.91
CA PHE A 48 -8.96 -5.84 0.69
C PHE A 48 -9.35 -5.32 -0.69
N ALA A 49 -9.13 -6.11 -1.73
CA ALA A 49 -9.50 -5.75 -3.09
C ALA A 49 -11.03 -5.56 -3.23
N ASP A 50 -11.84 -6.43 -2.60
CA ASP A 50 -13.31 -6.32 -2.64
C ASP A 50 -13.82 -5.08 -1.90
N ALA A 51 -13.17 -4.68 -0.81
CA ALA A 51 -13.50 -3.46 -0.07
C ALA A 51 -13.22 -2.18 -0.88
N LEU A 52 -12.28 -2.22 -1.83
CA LEU A 52 -11.95 -1.11 -2.73
C LEU A 52 -12.85 -1.05 -3.97
N ALA A 53 -13.36 -2.19 -4.42
CA ALA A 53 -14.19 -2.31 -5.63
C ALA A 53 -15.64 -1.82 -5.40
N ARG A 54 -15.84 -0.66 -4.77
CA ARG A 54 -17.16 -0.09 -4.50
C ARG A 54 -17.71 0.63 -5.73
N PRO A 55 -18.85 0.20 -6.31
CA PRO A 55 -19.40 0.87 -7.47
C PRO A 55 -19.82 2.32 -7.16
N GLY A 56 -19.44 3.23 -8.05
CA GLY A 56 -19.94 4.61 -8.07
C GLY A 56 -19.32 5.57 -7.05
N THR A 57 -18.39 5.13 -6.20
CA THR A 57 -17.69 6.00 -5.25
C THR A 57 -16.21 5.66 -5.15
N VAL A 58 -15.37 6.68 -4.95
CA VAL A 58 -13.94 6.49 -4.66
C VAL A 58 -13.77 5.94 -3.24
N SER A 59 -13.08 4.82 -3.10
CA SER A 59 -12.75 4.19 -1.82
C SER A 59 -11.55 4.86 -1.16
N LEU A 60 -11.58 5.04 0.17
CA LEU A 60 -10.46 5.60 0.95
C LEU A 60 -9.71 4.48 1.66
N ILE A 61 -8.39 4.38 1.39
CA ILE A 61 -7.42 3.68 2.23
C ILE A 61 -6.79 4.74 3.12
N ALA A 62 -7.14 4.75 4.41
CA ALA A 62 -6.61 5.71 5.37
C ALA A 62 -5.33 5.18 6.03
N GLU A 63 -4.24 5.95 5.92
CA GLU A 63 -2.92 5.52 6.36
C GLU A 63 -2.59 5.99 7.77
N CYS A 64 -2.05 5.07 8.58
CA CYS A 64 -1.50 5.30 9.90
C CYS A 64 0.03 5.26 9.85
N LYS A 65 0.68 6.39 10.13
CA LYS A 65 2.14 6.49 10.21
C LYS A 65 2.59 7.61 11.15
N ARG A 66 3.70 7.40 11.86
CA ARG A 66 4.26 8.37 12.81
C ARG A 66 5.19 9.38 12.17
N ARG A 67 5.93 8.96 11.14
CA ARG A 67 6.92 9.78 10.42
C ARG A 67 7.16 9.26 9.00
N SER A 68 7.85 10.03 8.21
CA SER A 68 8.37 9.59 6.91
C SER A 68 9.74 10.22 6.63
N PRO A 69 10.59 9.63 5.76
CA PRO A 69 11.88 10.20 5.42
C PRO A 69 11.82 11.63 4.87
N GLY A 70 10.77 11.95 4.09
CA GLY A 70 10.62 13.27 3.47
C GLY A 70 10.01 14.34 4.39
N ALA A 71 9.07 13.96 5.27
CA ALA A 71 8.36 14.93 6.14
C ALA A 71 8.89 14.94 7.59
N GLY A 72 9.75 13.97 7.96
CA GLY A 72 10.18 13.82 9.35
C GLY A 72 9.03 13.33 10.25
N PRO A 73 9.01 13.75 11.55
CA PRO A 73 7.90 13.43 12.45
C PRO A 73 6.59 14.05 11.99
N ILE A 74 5.52 13.24 11.88
CA ILE A 74 4.18 13.69 11.47
C ILE A 74 3.26 13.75 12.69
N ARG A 75 3.15 12.65 13.44
CA ARG A 75 2.31 12.59 14.63
C ARG A 75 2.99 11.73 15.72
N PRO A 76 3.94 12.31 16.49
CA PRO A 76 4.55 11.63 17.63
C PRO A 76 3.47 11.26 18.67
N GLY A 77 3.60 10.09 19.30
CA GLY A 77 2.63 9.63 20.30
C GLY A 77 1.29 9.15 19.73
N LEU A 78 1.24 8.87 18.42
CA LEU A 78 0.07 8.29 17.76
C LEU A 78 -0.38 6.99 18.46
N ASP A 79 -1.67 6.91 18.79
CA ASP A 79 -2.36 5.65 19.10
C ASP A 79 -2.94 5.05 17.81
N PRO A 80 -2.36 3.97 17.26
CA PRO A 80 -2.80 3.41 15.98
C PRO A 80 -4.23 2.87 16.03
N ALA A 81 -4.62 2.21 17.13
CA ALA A 81 -5.94 1.60 17.29
C ALA A 81 -7.04 2.67 17.38
N GLY A 82 -6.86 3.68 18.22
CA GLY A 82 -7.81 4.79 18.36
C GLY A 82 -7.95 5.61 17.08
N LEU A 83 -6.82 5.93 16.41
CA LEU A 83 -6.84 6.65 15.15
C LEU A 83 -7.60 5.89 14.05
N THR A 84 -7.27 4.61 13.86
CA THR A 84 -7.83 3.81 12.75
C THR A 84 -9.29 3.43 12.99
N SER A 85 -9.72 3.24 14.24
CA SER A 85 -11.15 3.17 14.57
C SER A 85 -11.88 4.45 14.17
N GLY A 86 -11.29 5.62 14.38
CA GLY A 86 -11.83 6.89 13.92
C GLY A 86 -11.93 6.96 12.39
N TYR A 87 -10.96 6.42 11.65
CA TYR A 87 -11.00 6.35 10.18
C TYR A 87 -12.09 5.41 9.66
N GLU A 88 -12.27 4.25 10.30
CA GLU A 88 -13.36 3.33 9.98
C GLU A 88 -14.73 3.99 10.18
N HIS A 89 -14.95 4.67 11.31
CA HIS A 89 -16.18 5.43 11.57
C HIS A 89 -16.39 6.60 10.60
N ALA A 90 -15.31 7.18 10.10
CA ALA A 90 -15.35 8.21 9.07
C ALA A 90 -15.71 7.67 7.67
N GLY A 91 -15.76 6.34 7.50
CA GLY A 91 -16.16 5.67 6.25
C GLY A 91 -15.00 5.22 5.37
N ALA A 92 -13.77 5.12 5.91
CA ALA A 92 -12.67 4.48 5.20
C ALA A 92 -13.04 3.05 4.78
N SER A 93 -12.60 2.63 3.59
CA SER A 93 -12.85 1.31 3.03
C SER A 93 -11.81 0.29 3.47
N ALA A 94 -10.59 0.74 3.72
CA ALA A 94 -9.46 -0.04 4.20
C ALA A 94 -8.48 0.86 4.98
N LEU A 95 -7.57 0.23 5.68
CA LEU A 95 -6.52 0.88 6.46
C LEU A 95 -5.15 0.49 5.90
N SER A 96 -4.20 1.43 5.94
CA SER A 96 -2.79 1.20 5.65
C SER A 96 -1.98 1.46 6.92
N VAL A 97 -1.20 0.47 7.37
CA VAL A 97 -0.38 0.59 8.59
C VAL A 97 1.08 0.43 8.23
N LEU A 98 1.87 1.48 8.48
CA LEU A 98 3.32 1.42 8.34
C LEU A 98 3.88 0.51 9.43
N THR A 99 4.67 -0.51 9.04
CA THR A 99 5.32 -1.43 9.99
C THR A 99 6.84 -1.29 10.01
N ASP A 100 7.42 -0.51 9.09
CA ASP A 100 8.84 -0.20 9.12
C ASP A 100 9.21 0.64 10.35
N ALA A 101 10.11 0.11 11.19
CA ALA A 101 10.52 0.77 12.43
C ALA A 101 11.53 1.88 12.20
N THR A 102 12.54 1.63 11.35
CA THR A 102 13.70 2.51 11.18
C THR A 102 13.34 3.82 10.50
N TYR A 103 12.57 3.80 9.44
CA TYR A 103 12.31 4.98 8.60
C TYR A 103 10.93 5.60 8.86
N PHE A 104 9.94 4.79 9.26
CA PHE A 104 8.55 5.23 9.43
C PHE A 104 8.04 5.18 10.88
N GLY A 105 8.82 4.56 11.79
CA GLY A 105 8.46 4.46 13.22
C GLY A 105 7.25 3.58 13.49
N GLY A 106 6.98 2.61 12.61
CA GLY A 106 5.91 1.63 12.73
C GLY A 106 6.36 0.34 13.41
N SER A 107 5.43 -0.58 13.57
CA SER A 107 5.69 -1.92 14.10
C SER A 107 4.58 -2.92 13.68
N LEU A 108 4.88 -4.21 13.78
CA LEU A 108 3.86 -5.26 13.61
C LEU A 108 2.85 -5.26 14.77
N ASP A 109 3.25 -4.81 15.95
CA ASP A 109 2.34 -4.64 17.09
C ASP A 109 1.27 -3.57 16.78
N ASP A 110 1.65 -2.48 16.09
CA ASP A 110 0.69 -1.48 15.60
C ASP A 110 -0.33 -2.10 14.64
N LEU A 111 0.13 -2.92 13.71
CA LEU A 111 -0.75 -3.61 12.75
C LEU A 111 -1.71 -4.57 13.47
N SER A 112 -1.20 -5.36 14.41
CA SER A 112 -2.02 -6.28 15.20
C SER A 112 -3.05 -5.55 16.07
N ALA A 113 -2.68 -4.42 16.68
CA ALA A 113 -3.58 -3.58 17.45
C ALA A 113 -4.70 -2.98 16.58
N VAL A 114 -4.35 -2.47 15.38
CA VAL A 114 -5.30 -1.97 14.39
C VAL A 114 -6.25 -3.08 13.93
N ARG A 115 -5.72 -4.25 13.62
CA ARG A 115 -6.50 -5.42 13.18
C ARG A 115 -7.53 -5.86 14.23
N ALA A 116 -7.16 -5.78 15.50
CA ALA A 116 -8.04 -6.11 16.63
C ALA A 116 -9.12 -5.04 16.88
N ALA A 117 -8.81 -3.76 16.62
CA ALA A 117 -9.69 -2.63 16.92
C ALA A 117 -10.68 -2.29 15.79
N THR A 118 -10.51 -2.84 14.58
CA THR A 118 -11.31 -2.48 13.40
C THR A 118 -11.87 -3.72 12.68
N SER A 119 -12.90 -3.54 11.85
CA SER A 119 -13.54 -4.60 11.06
C SER A 119 -13.19 -4.55 9.57
N ILE A 120 -12.71 -3.42 9.07
CA ILE A 120 -12.30 -3.23 7.67
C ILE A 120 -10.90 -3.82 7.42
N PRO A 121 -10.53 -4.14 6.16
CA PRO A 121 -9.25 -4.76 5.84
C PRO A 121 -8.05 -3.85 6.12
N VAL A 122 -6.92 -4.47 6.50
CA VAL A 122 -5.67 -3.81 6.88
C VAL A 122 -4.55 -4.21 5.94
N LEU A 123 -3.96 -3.22 5.27
CA LEU A 123 -2.75 -3.34 4.46
C LEU A 123 -1.50 -3.19 5.35
N ARG A 124 -0.59 -4.16 5.33
CA ARG A 124 0.78 -3.94 5.81
C ARG A 124 1.54 -3.09 4.79
N LYS A 125 1.81 -1.84 5.11
CA LYS A 125 2.61 -0.92 4.29
C LYS A 125 4.06 -1.02 4.72
N ASP A 126 4.83 -1.86 4.03
CA ASP A 126 6.24 -2.14 4.30
C ASP A 126 6.95 -2.59 3.01
N PHE A 127 8.28 -2.73 3.04
CA PHE A 127 9.11 -3.11 1.89
C PHE A 127 9.25 -4.64 1.85
N THR A 128 8.37 -5.30 1.12
CA THR A 128 8.34 -6.76 1.00
C THR A 128 9.38 -7.24 -0.01
N LEU A 129 10.40 -7.96 0.45
CA LEU A 129 11.50 -8.47 -0.38
C LEU A 129 11.57 -10.00 -0.43
N ASP A 130 10.94 -10.68 0.51
CA ASP A 130 10.99 -12.14 0.65
C ASP A 130 9.68 -12.72 1.19
N ARG A 131 9.49 -14.03 1.00
CA ARG A 131 8.36 -14.79 1.54
C ARG A 131 8.24 -14.69 3.06
N LEU A 132 9.35 -14.53 3.78
CA LEU A 132 9.33 -14.34 5.23
C LEU A 132 8.55 -13.10 5.65
N HIS A 133 8.65 -12.00 4.90
CA HIS A 133 7.83 -10.80 5.15
C HIS A 133 6.34 -11.07 4.92
N LEU A 134 5.97 -11.94 3.97
CA LEU A 134 4.58 -12.34 3.75
C LEU A 134 4.04 -13.18 4.91
N LEU A 135 4.84 -14.13 5.40
CA LEU A 135 4.49 -14.96 6.57
C LEU A 135 4.32 -14.10 7.82
N GLU A 136 5.23 -13.16 8.04
CA GLU A 136 5.18 -12.21 9.14
C GLU A 136 3.94 -11.31 9.06
N ALA A 137 3.62 -10.78 7.87
CA ALA A 137 2.40 -10.00 7.63
C ALA A 137 1.15 -10.81 7.95
N ARG A 138 1.08 -12.04 7.46
CA ARG A 138 -0.05 -12.92 7.68
C ARG A 138 -0.22 -13.30 9.16
N ALA A 139 0.88 -13.61 9.84
CA ALA A 139 0.90 -13.91 11.27
C ALA A 139 0.45 -12.72 12.13
N ALA A 140 0.81 -11.49 11.75
CA ALA A 140 0.38 -10.27 12.43
C ALA A 140 -1.08 -9.87 12.13
N GLY A 141 -1.74 -10.57 11.20
CA GLY A 141 -3.14 -10.35 10.86
C GLY A 141 -3.38 -9.35 9.72
N ALA A 142 -2.38 -9.08 8.87
CA ALA A 142 -2.59 -8.32 7.63
C ALA A 142 -3.59 -9.03 6.72
N ASP A 143 -4.38 -8.24 6.00
CA ASP A 143 -5.31 -8.68 4.96
C ASP A 143 -4.71 -8.49 3.56
N ALA A 144 -3.77 -7.53 3.44
CA ALA A 144 -3.04 -7.24 2.22
C ALA A 144 -1.60 -6.84 2.52
N VAL A 145 -0.74 -6.96 1.51
CA VAL A 145 0.67 -6.55 1.53
C VAL A 145 1.00 -5.64 0.35
N LEU A 146 2.08 -4.88 0.49
CA LEU A 146 2.63 -4.02 -0.55
C LEU A 146 3.75 -4.75 -1.30
N LEU A 147 3.71 -4.74 -2.63
CA LEU A 147 4.84 -5.06 -3.49
C LEU A 147 5.20 -3.82 -4.31
N ILE A 148 6.42 -3.32 -4.15
CA ILE A 148 6.92 -2.15 -4.89
C ILE A 148 7.71 -2.65 -6.10
N VAL A 149 7.22 -2.40 -7.31
CA VAL A 149 7.83 -2.92 -8.54
C VAL A 149 9.28 -2.46 -8.71
N ARG A 150 9.59 -1.25 -8.30
CA ARG A 150 10.92 -0.62 -8.41
C ARG A 150 12.02 -1.34 -7.66
N ILE A 151 11.72 -2.04 -6.57
CA ILE A 151 12.72 -2.73 -5.72
C ILE A 151 12.79 -4.24 -5.96
N LEU A 152 11.97 -4.77 -6.87
CA LEU A 152 11.89 -6.20 -7.19
C LEU A 152 12.25 -6.42 -8.66
N ASP A 153 13.02 -7.46 -8.96
CA ASP A 153 13.13 -7.95 -10.32
C ASP A 153 11.86 -8.71 -10.73
N ASP A 154 11.72 -9.06 -12.01
CA ASP A 154 10.50 -9.70 -12.53
C ASP A 154 10.24 -11.06 -11.87
N VAL A 155 11.29 -11.84 -11.60
CA VAL A 155 11.19 -13.18 -10.98
C VAL A 155 10.72 -13.07 -9.53
N ALA A 156 11.28 -12.12 -8.78
CA ALA A 156 10.89 -11.87 -7.39
C ALA A 156 9.46 -11.31 -7.31
N LEU A 157 9.10 -10.38 -8.19
CA LEU A 157 7.77 -9.78 -8.24
C LEU A 157 6.68 -10.83 -8.48
N GLU A 158 6.85 -11.67 -9.52
CA GLU A 158 5.91 -12.75 -9.85
C GLU A 158 5.81 -13.77 -8.71
N ARG A 159 6.96 -14.21 -8.16
CA ARG A 159 7.01 -15.17 -7.07
C ARG A 159 6.30 -14.63 -5.83
N LEU A 160 6.62 -13.42 -5.39
CA LEU A 160 6.05 -12.83 -4.18
C LEU A 160 4.55 -12.55 -4.33
N HIS A 161 4.10 -12.11 -5.50
CA HIS A 161 2.68 -11.94 -5.80
C HIS A 161 1.94 -13.27 -5.66
N ARG A 162 2.40 -14.32 -6.31
CA ARG A 162 1.82 -15.67 -6.22
C ARG A 162 1.85 -16.21 -4.78
N ASP A 163 2.95 -16.05 -4.06
CA ASP A 163 3.10 -16.53 -2.69
C ASP A 163 2.15 -15.78 -1.73
N ALA A 164 1.94 -14.47 -1.93
CA ALA A 164 0.99 -13.68 -1.14
C ALA A 164 -0.45 -14.18 -1.34
N ILE A 165 -0.86 -14.38 -2.61
CA ILE A 165 -2.19 -14.93 -2.93
C ILE A 165 -2.36 -16.33 -2.33
N ALA A 166 -1.34 -17.20 -2.41
CA ALA A 166 -1.38 -18.53 -1.81
C ALA A 166 -1.52 -18.51 -0.27
N LEU A 167 -1.06 -17.44 0.38
CA LEU A 167 -1.24 -17.20 1.82
C LEU A 167 -2.61 -16.55 2.14
N GLY A 168 -3.44 -16.27 1.14
CA GLY A 168 -4.74 -15.61 1.29
C GLY A 168 -4.63 -14.10 1.53
N LEU A 169 -3.52 -13.47 1.16
CA LEU A 169 -3.31 -12.03 1.22
C LEU A 169 -3.66 -11.40 -0.13
N ASP A 170 -4.40 -10.28 -0.12
CA ASP A 170 -4.45 -9.40 -1.28
C ASP A 170 -3.11 -8.64 -1.45
N VAL A 171 -2.86 -8.12 -2.65
CA VAL A 171 -1.61 -7.44 -2.96
C VAL A 171 -1.90 -6.07 -3.58
N LEU A 172 -1.37 -5.01 -2.98
CA LEU A 172 -1.23 -3.70 -3.59
C LEU A 172 0.12 -3.65 -4.32
N VAL A 173 0.10 -3.61 -5.65
CA VAL A 173 1.31 -3.54 -6.48
C VAL A 173 1.59 -2.08 -6.82
N GLU A 174 2.60 -1.47 -6.19
CA GLU A 174 2.94 -0.05 -6.34
C GLU A 174 3.84 0.17 -7.55
N VAL A 175 3.45 1.13 -8.41
CA VAL A 175 4.16 1.54 -9.63
C VAL A 175 4.32 3.06 -9.68
N HIS A 176 5.36 3.56 -10.40
CA HIS A 176 5.67 4.98 -10.52
C HIS A 176 5.71 5.47 -11.98
N ASP A 177 5.78 4.57 -12.94
CA ASP A 177 5.89 4.89 -14.37
C ASP A 177 5.28 3.78 -15.25
N ALA A 178 5.23 4.04 -16.56
CA ALA A 178 4.64 3.12 -17.52
C ALA A 178 5.37 1.76 -17.61
N THR A 179 6.69 1.75 -17.44
CA THR A 179 7.48 0.52 -17.47
C THR A 179 7.17 -0.36 -16.27
N GLU A 180 7.03 0.24 -15.08
CA GLU A 180 6.61 -0.46 -13.87
C GLU A 180 5.16 -0.95 -13.97
N LEU A 181 4.27 -0.14 -14.57
CA LEU A 181 2.88 -0.53 -14.83
C LEU A 181 2.79 -1.77 -15.73
N GLU A 182 3.55 -1.81 -16.83
CA GLU A 182 3.60 -2.98 -17.69
C GLU A 182 4.06 -4.24 -16.94
N ARG A 183 5.00 -4.11 -16.01
CA ARG A 183 5.47 -5.23 -15.18
C ARG A 183 4.37 -5.70 -14.22
N ALA A 184 3.63 -4.78 -13.61
CA ALA A 184 2.51 -5.11 -12.73
C ALA A 184 1.36 -5.80 -13.49
N LEU A 185 1.05 -5.36 -14.70
CA LEU A 185 0.02 -5.98 -15.54
C LEU A 185 0.41 -7.41 -15.98
N ARG A 186 1.70 -7.69 -16.25
CA ARG A 186 2.17 -9.03 -16.63
C ARG A 186 1.98 -10.11 -15.56
N ILE A 187 1.88 -9.73 -14.28
CA ILE A 187 1.64 -10.66 -13.17
C ILE A 187 0.17 -10.74 -12.78
N ASP A 188 -0.74 -10.21 -13.62
CA ASP A 188 -2.20 -10.17 -13.38
C ASP A 188 -2.55 -9.51 -12.03
N ALA A 189 -1.86 -8.40 -11.70
CA ALA A 189 -2.13 -7.65 -10.47
C ALA A 189 -3.56 -7.11 -10.47
N ARG A 190 -4.37 -7.52 -9.47
CA ARG A 190 -5.77 -7.09 -9.31
C ARG A 190 -5.90 -5.66 -8.78
N VAL A 191 -4.96 -5.23 -7.93
CA VAL A 191 -4.93 -3.88 -7.35
C VAL A 191 -3.57 -3.26 -7.62
N ILE A 192 -3.56 -2.16 -8.35
CA ILE A 192 -2.34 -1.41 -8.71
C ILE A 192 -2.40 -0.03 -8.04
N GLY A 193 -1.35 0.27 -7.27
CA GLY A 193 -1.12 1.59 -6.69
C GLY A 193 -0.26 2.44 -7.60
N ILE A 194 -0.74 3.59 -8.05
CA ILE A 194 0.06 4.56 -8.79
C ILE A 194 0.54 5.62 -7.80
N ASN A 195 1.83 5.61 -7.51
CA ASN A 195 2.43 6.56 -6.59
C ASN A 195 2.83 7.84 -7.35
N ASN A 196 2.12 8.94 -7.05
CA ASN A 196 2.35 10.25 -7.65
C ASN A 196 3.64 10.94 -7.16
N ARG A 197 4.36 10.35 -6.22
CA ARG A 197 5.60 10.91 -5.69
C ARG A 197 6.78 10.43 -6.51
N ASP A 198 7.48 11.36 -7.13
CA ASP A 198 8.80 11.10 -7.69
C ASP A 198 9.80 10.90 -6.54
N LEU A 199 10.36 9.69 -6.44
CA LEU A 199 11.31 9.35 -5.37
C LEU A 199 12.69 9.96 -5.55
N SER A 200 12.98 10.61 -6.69
CA SER A 200 14.25 11.28 -6.96
C SER A 200 14.29 12.70 -6.37
N ASN A 201 13.17 13.40 -6.36
CA ASN A 201 13.07 14.80 -5.94
C ASN A 201 11.94 15.08 -4.92
N PHE A 202 11.17 14.04 -4.54
CA PHE A 202 10.03 14.07 -3.63
C PHE A 202 8.87 14.99 -4.04
N THR A 203 8.81 15.42 -5.31
CA THR A 203 7.64 16.13 -5.85
C THR A 203 6.47 15.18 -6.04
N THR A 204 5.25 15.71 -5.96
CA THR A 204 4.02 14.93 -6.19
C THR A 204 3.18 15.60 -7.27
N ASP A 205 2.73 14.82 -8.27
CA ASP A 205 1.84 15.30 -9.33
C ASP A 205 0.76 14.25 -9.63
N LEU A 206 -0.50 14.60 -9.40
CA LEU A 206 -1.66 13.72 -9.69
C LEU A 206 -1.80 13.39 -11.18
N ALA A 207 -1.19 14.18 -12.07
CA ALA A 207 -1.16 13.89 -13.50
C ALA A 207 -0.46 12.55 -13.80
N THR A 208 0.43 12.06 -12.93
CA THR A 208 1.05 10.74 -13.06
C THR A 208 -0.02 9.64 -13.09
N THR A 209 -0.96 9.67 -12.13
CA THR A 209 -2.08 8.71 -12.13
C THR A 209 -2.92 8.83 -13.39
N GLU A 210 -3.31 10.05 -13.80
CA GLU A 210 -4.16 10.27 -14.97
C GLU A 210 -3.51 9.78 -16.27
N GLN A 211 -2.21 9.98 -16.44
CA GLN A 211 -1.46 9.54 -17.62
C GLN A 211 -1.37 8.01 -17.69
N LEU A 212 -1.10 7.34 -16.58
CA LEU A 212 -0.94 5.89 -16.55
C LEU A 212 -2.29 5.17 -16.65
N LEU A 213 -3.36 5.77 -16.13
CA LEU A 213 -4.70 5.18 -16.10
C LEU A 213 -5.21 4.77 -17.50
N ALA A 214 -4.84 5.52 -18.54
CA ALA A 214 -5.24 5.23 -19.92
C ALA A 214 -4.75 3.87 -20.44
N SER A 215 -3.70 3.31 -19.82
CA SER A 215 -3.12 2.01 -20.19
C SER A 215 -3.57 0.85 -19.29
N VAL A 216 -4.45 1.11 -18.32
CA VAL A 216 -4.89 0.09 -17.35
C VAL A 216 -6.21 -0.54 -17.79
N PRO A 217 -6.30 -1.88 -17.84
CA PRO A 217 -7.57 -2.58 -18.08
C PRO A 217 -8.65 -2.19 -17.04
N PRO A 218 -9.93 -2.12 -17.43
CA PRO A 218 -11.01 -1.63 -16.56
C PRO A 218 -11.38 -2.58 -15.40
N ASP A 219 -10.91 -3.80 -15.41
CA ASP A 219 -11.07 -4.81 -14.36
C ASP A 219 -9.98 -4.76 -13.27
N VAL A 220 -8.94 -3.98 -13.48
CA VAL A 220 -7.89 -3.72 -12.49
C VAL A 220 -8.29 -2.54 -11.62
N ILE A 221 -8.25 -2.68 -10.31
CA ILE A 221 -8.55 -1.60 -9.36
C ILE A 221 -7.34 -0.66 -9.26
N ILE A 222 -7.53 0.63 -9.51
CA ILE A 222 -6.47 1.63 -9.38
C ILE A 222 -6.61 2.38 -8.06
N VAL A 223 -5.49 2.42 -7.35
CA VAL A 223 -5.28 3.23 -6.14
C VAL A 223 -4.34 4.38 -6.49
N SER A 224 -4.77 5.64 -6.37
CA SER A 224 -3.86 6.78 -6.46
C SER A 224 -3.25 7.07 -5.10
N GLU A 225 -1.91 7.16 -5.04
CA GLU A 225 -1.15 7.37 -3.81
C GLU A 225 -0.34 8.65 -3.87
N SER A 226 -0.18 9.31 -2.73
CA SER A 226 0.59 10.56 -2.56
C SER A 226 -0.01 11.78 -3.26
N GLY A 227 0.15 12.96 -2.66
CA GLY A 227 -0.24 14.24 -3.25
C GLY A 227 -1.72 14.61 -3.09
N ILE A 228 -2.57 13.76 -2.56
CA ILE A 228 -4.00 14.00 -2.35
C ILE A 228 -4.20 14.78 -1.05
N ARG A 229 -4.79 15.98 -1.14
CA ARG A 229 -4.90 16.92 -0.01
C ARG A 229 -6.33 17.40 0.25
N SER A 230 -7.22 17.27 -0.72
CA SER A 230 -8.55 17.84 -0.66
C SER A 230 -9.60 16.98 -1.35
N ARG A 231 -10.88 17.23 -1.01
CA ARG A 231 -12.01 16.63 -1.72
C ARG A 231 -12.02 16.96 -3.23
N ALA A 232 -11.44 18.10 -3.63
CA ALA A 232 -11.31 18.46 -5.04
C ALA A 232 -10.35 17.53 -5.78
N ASP A 233 -9.22 17.15 -5.14
CA ASP A 233 -8.27 16.15 -5.69
C ASP A 233 -8.96 14.80 -5.87
N VAL A 234 -9.72 14.34 -4.85
CA VAL A 234 -10.46 13.08 -4.93
C VAL A 234 -11.50 13.11 -6.05
N ARG A 235 -12.20 14.23 -6.23
CA ARG A 235 -13.16 14.40 -7.32
C ARG A 235 -12.48 14.31 -8.68
N ARG A 236 -11.37 15.03 -8.88
CA ARG A 236 -10.55 14.99 -10.10
C ARG A 236 -10.16 13.54 -10.45
N LEU A 237 -9.66 12.77 -9.47
CA LEU A 237 -9.28 11.38 -9.66
C LEU A 237 -10.50 10.48 -9.95
N GLY A 238 -11.61 10.67 -9.23
CA GLY A 238 -12.85 9.92 -9.45
C GLY A 238 -13.49 10.19 -10.82
N GLU A 239 -13.44 11.42 -11.31
CA GLU A 239 -13.89 11.80 -12.67
C GLU A 239 -13.01 11.13 -13.75
N ALA A 240 -11.71 10.93 -13.47
CA ALA A 240 -10.81 10.18 -14.34
C ALA A 240 -11.04 8.66 -14.28
N GLY A 241 -11.75 8.14 -13.29
CA GLY A 241 -12.06 6.71 -13.15
C GLY A 241 -11.16 5.96 -12.16
N VAL A 242 -10.52 6.66 -11.22
CA VAL A 242 -9.74 6.05 -10.13
C VAL A 242 -10.70 5.50 -9.07
N GLU A 243 -10.59 4.20 -8.77
CA GLU A 243 -11.52 3.51 -7.85
C GLU A 243 -11.17 3.71 -6.37
N ALA A 244 -9.89 3.97 -6.04
CA ALA A 244 -9.47 4.18 -4.66
C ALA A 244 -8.33 5.19 -4.54
N ILE A 245 -8.19 5.74 -3.34
CA ILE A 245 -7.09 6.63 -2.96
C ILE A 245 -6.43 6.13 -1.68
N LEU A 246 -5.12 6.28 -1.56
CA LEU A 246 -4.37 6.05 -0.33
C LEU A 246 -3.88 7.39 0.21
N VAL A 247 -4.35 7.76 1.41
CA VAL A 247 -4.09 9.06 2.01
C VAL A 247 -3.59 8.91 3.45
N GLY A 248 -2.46 9.55 3.73
CA GLY A 248 -1.86 9.55 5.08
C GLY A 248 -1.56 10.97 5.56
N GLU A 249 -0.53 11.60 5.01
CA GLU A 249 0.03 12.85 5.54
C GLU A 249 -1.03 13.94 5.71
N SER A 250 -1.85 14.22 4.69
CA SER A 250 -2.82 15.31 4.72
C SER A 250 -3.91 15.14 5.79
N ILE A 251 -4.32 13.90 6.09
CA ILE A 251 -5.30 13.64 7.16
C ILE A 251 -4.63 13.57 8.54
N LEU A 252 -3.37 13.13 8.62
CA LEU A 252 -2.65 13.00 9.89
C LEU A 252 -2.22 14.32 10.50
N VAL A 253 -1.91 15.32 9.68
CA VAL A 253 -1.51 16.67 10.16
C VAL A 253 -2.70 17.52 10.60
N ALA A 254 -3.93 17.13 10.26
CA ALA A 254 -5.13 17.83 10.69
C ALA A 254 -5.33 17.73 12.20
N ASP A 255 -5.94 18.74 12.81
CA ASP A 255 -6.30 18.73 14.25
C ASP A 255 -7.20 17.55 14.58
N GLU A 256 -8.16 17.23 13.70
CA GLU A 256 -9.10 16.12 13.82
C GLU A 256 -8.98 15.17 12.60
N PRO A 257 -8.06 14.19 12.63
CA PRO A 257 -7.79 13.30 11.48
C PRO A 257 -9.01 12.56 10.95
N SER A 258 -9.91 12.11 11.84
CA SER A 258 -11.13 11.41 11.44
C SER A 258 -12.11 12.31 10.68
N LYS A 259 -12.21 13.60 11.03
CA LYS A 259 -13.00 14.56 10.26
C LYS A 259 -12.37 14.83 8.90
N ALA A 260 -11.04 15.01 8.86
CA ALA A 260 -10.34 15.18 7.60
C ALA A 260 -10.50 13.97 6.67
N ALA A 261 -10.49 12.75 7.21
CA ALA A 261 -10.78 11.54 6.46
C ALA A 261 -12.23 11.51 5.93
N ALA A 262 -13.21 11.90 6.74
CA ALA A 262 -14.63 11.96 6.36
C ALA A 262 -14.88 12.92 5.18
N GLU A 263 -14.11 14.01 5.06
CA GLU A 263 -14.21 14.93 3.94
C GLU A 263 -13.82 14.32 2.58
N LEU A 264 -13.00 13.26 2.60
CA LEU A 264 -12.53 12.58 1.40
C LEU A 264 -13.44 11.44 0.96
N VAL A 265 -14.41 11.03 1.78
CA VAL A 265 -15.32 9.90 1.51
C VAL A 265 -16.56 10.34 0.75
N GLY A 266 -17.23 9.40 0.05
CA GLY A 266 -18.47 9.62 -0.67
C GLY A 266 -18.33 10.52 -1.92
N VAL A 267 -17.14 10.55 -2.51
CA VAL A 267 -16.90 11.22 -3.78
C VAL A 267 -17.24 10.25 -4.93
N PRO A 268 -18.02 10.71 -5.94
CA PRO A 268 -18.37 9.85 -7.08
C PRO A 268 -17.14 9.37 -7.85
N CYS A 269 -17.21 8.12 -8.33
CA CYS A 269 -16.24 7.52 -9.25
C CYS A 269 -16.94 7.24 -10.58
N THR A 270 -16.38 7.73 -11.68
CA THR A 270 -16.83 7.41 -13.04
C THR A 270 -16.25 6.06 -13.45
N PRO A 271 -17.06 5.03 -13.77
CA PRO A 271 -16.56 3.76 -14.20
C PRO A 271 -15.71 3.88 -15.48
N ARG A 272 -14.56 3.21 -15.54
CA ARG A 272 -13.77 3.15 -16.77
C ARG A 272 -14.51 2.30 -17.82
N ALA A 273 -14.59 2.80 -19.06
CA ALA A 273 -15.21 2.06 -20.15
C ALA A 273 -14.41 0.80 -20.46
N ARG A 274 -15.12 -0.33 -20.67
CA ARG A 274 -14.50 -1.52 -21.28
C ARG A 274 -14.30 -1.21 -22.76
N PRO A 275 -13.12 -1.47 -23.32
CA PRO A 275 -12.96 -1.41 -24.78
C PRO A 275 -13.91 -2.45 -25.41
N ASP A 276 -14.62 -2.03 -26.47
CA ASP A 276 -15.51 -2.86 -27.28
C ASP A 276 -14.76 -4.03 -27.96
#